data_d5cdf437e5eb2584da21fe0869cf1345
#
_entry.id   d5cdf437e5eb2584da21fe0869cf1345
#
_cell.length_a   1.000
_cell.length_b   1.000
_cell.length_c   1.000
_cell.angle_alpha   90.00
_cell.angle_beta   90.00
_cell.angle_gamma   90.00
#
_symmetry.space_group_name_H-M   'P 1'
#
loop_
_entity.id
_entity.type
_entity.pdbx_description
1 polymer ?
#
loop_
_entity_poly.entity_id
_entity_poly.type
_entity_poly.pdbx_seq_one_letter_code
_entity_poly.pdbx_strand_id
1 'polypeptide(L)'
;IIIYAKFLMKNQLSSYGIIIFILWGGINGSLALPLCPEEDNPSPSRWSDCYGEYTYPNGKKYSGTYRDGKRHGKGIFVFTDGETYDGEFNNGSYQGVGTYTFTNGNKYKGEWKGGDFDGEGTFTYGPASQTPGDYYTGKWEKGYFTANGAY
;
A
#
# COMPACT_ATOMS: atom_id res chain seq x y z
N ILE A 1 7.76 -44.46 -6.33
CA ILE A 1 8.97 -43.58 -6.48
C ILE A 1 8.66 -42.11 -6.08
N ILE A 2 7.43 -41.76 -5.68
CA ILE A 2 7.05 -40.36 -5.35
C ILE A 2 7.04 -40.05 -3.83
N ILE A 3 7.34 -40.99 -2.97
CA ILE A 3 7.21 -40.85 -1.51
C ILE A 3 8.51 -40.44 -0.81
N TYR A 4 9.66 -40.52 -1.46
CA TYR A 4 10.96 -40.19 -0.82
C TYR A 4 11.44 -38.75 -0.96
N ALA A 5 10.74 -37.88 -1.70
CA ALA A 5 11.15 -36.50 -1.89
C ALA A 5 10.66 -35.53 -0.79
N LYS A 6 9.79 -35.98 0.13
CA LYS A 6 9.19 -35.11 1.16
C LYS A 6 9.93 -35.04 2.50
N PHE A 7 10.98 -35.86 2.69
CA PHE A 7 11.63 -35.97 4.01
C PHE A 7 13.02 -35.37 4.12
N LEU A 8 13.58 -34.84 3.05
CA LEU A 8 14.95 -34.31 3.04
C LEU A 8 15.05 -32.79 2.91
N MET A 9 13.92 -32.06 2.95
CA MET A 9 13.93 -30.57 2.87
C MET A 9 13.81 -29.84 4.20
N LYS A 10 14.03 -30.50 5.34
CA LYS A 10 13.77 -29.88 6.64
C LYS A 10 15.02 -29.42 7.42
N ASN A 11 16.24 -29.57 6.88
CA ASN A 11 17.45 -29.25 7.63
C ASN A 11 18.62 -28.64 6.82
N GLN A 12 18.35 -27.75 5.88
CA GLN A 12 19.41 -26.95 5.23
C GLN A 12 18.88 -25.55 4.89
N LEU A 13 18.48 -24.76 5.88
CA LEU A 13 18.23 -23.33 5.74
C LEU A 13 19.03 -22.59 6.80
N SER A 14 20.33 -22.58 6.64
CA SER A 14 21.22 -21.63 7.31
C SER A 14 22.28 -21.21 6.29
N SER A 15 22.35 -19.91 6.04
CA SER A 15 23.36 -19.18 5.26
C SER A 15 23.24 -19.26 3.74
N TYR A 16 22.95 -18.10 3.17
CA TYR A 16 22.89 -17.73 1.74
C TYR A 16 21.54 -17.92 1.05
N GLY A 17 20.76 -16.82 1.08
CA GLY A 17 19.50 -16.68 0.34
C GLY A 17 19.73 -16.61 -1.18
N ILE A 18 19.92 -17.76 -1.82
CA ILE A 18 19.74 -17.90 -3.27
C ILE A 18 18.57 -18.85 -3.45
N ILE A 19 17.38 -18.30 -3.63
CA ILE A 19 16.24 -19.07 -4.13
C ILE A 19 16.44 -19.21 -5.64
N ILE A 20 16.93 -20.37 -6.07
CA ILE A 20 16.96 -20.73 -7.48
C ILE A 20 15.52 -21.08 -7.87
N PHE A 21 14.81 -20.16 -8.51
CA PHE A 21 13.60 -20.48 -9.24
C PHE A 21 13.98 -21.24 -10.52
N ILE A 22 13.70 -22.52 -10.55
CA ILE A 22 13.76 -23.30 -11.80
C ILE A 22 12.59 -22.82 -12.66
N LEU A 23 12.93 -22.05 -13.71
CA LEU A 23 12.03 -21.62 -14.76
C LEU A 23 11.50 -22.84 -15.52
N TRP A 24 10.22 -23.13 -15.39
CA TRP A 24 9.46 -23.87 -16.40
C TRP A 24 8.52 -22.91 -17.11
N GLY A 25 8.74 -22.81 -18.41
CA GLY A 25 8.25 -21.88 -19.38
C GLY A 25 6.78 -21.44 -19.30
N GLY A 26 6.63 -20.14 -19.55
CA GLY A 26 5.35 -19.46 -19.77
C GLY A 26 5.58 -17.96 -19.81
N ILE A 27 5.92 -17.42 -20.97
CA ILE A 27 6.08 -16.01 -21.26
C ILE A 27 4.70 -15.34 -21.11
N ASN A 28 4.49 -14.59 -20.04
CA ASN A 28 3.59 -13.45 -19.80
C ASN A 28 3.29 -13.26 -18.30
N GLY A 29 4.26 -13.48 -17.44
CA GLY A 29 4.14 -13.21 -16.01
C GLY A 29 4.65 -11.81 -15.70
N SER A 30 3.77 -10.90 -15.31
CA SER A 30 4.16 -9.79 -14.46
C SER A 30 4.89 -10.41 -13.25
N LEU A 31 6.19 -10.17 -13.12
CA LEU A 31 6.97 -10.66 -11.99
C LEU A 31 6.45 -9.94 -10.75
N ALA A 32 5.71 -10.65 -9.91
CA ALA A 32 5.32 -10.13 -8.60
C ALA A 32 6.62 -9.80 -7.82
N LEU A 33 6.61 -8.68 -7.10
CA LEU A 33 7.72 -8.34 -6.22
C LEU A 33 7.91 -9.43 -5.17
N PRO A 34 9.16 -9.74 -4.78
CA PRO A 34 9.42 -10.67 -3.70
C PRO A 34 8.84 -10.14 -2.38
N LEU A 35 8.59 -11.03 -1.43
CA LEU A 35 8.26 -10.63 -0.07
C LEU A 35 9.49 -9.98 0.60
N CYS A 36 9.25 -8.97 1.42
CA CYS A 36 10.31 -8.39 2.24
C CYS A 36 10.82 -9.40 3.25
N PRO A 37 12.12 -9.37 3.61
CA PRO A 37 12.68 -10.33 4.54
C PRO A 37 11.98 -10.31 5.90
N GLU A 38 11.54 -11.48 6.38
CA GLU A 38 11.10 -11.68 7.75
C GLU A 38 12.35 -11.98 8.61
N GLU A 39 12.83 -10.98 9.35
CA GLU A 39 13.89 -11.14 10.33
C GLU A 39 13.27 -11.08 11.74
N ASP A 40 14.02 -11.52 12.78
CA ASP A 40 13.57 -11.51 14.18
C ASP A 40 13.19 -10.10 14.69
N ASN A 41 13.64 -9.05 14.02
CA ASN A 41 13.27 -7.66 14.25
C ASN A 41 13.14 -6.93 12.92
N PRO A 42 12.01 -7.12 12.20
CA PRO A 42 11.81 -6.53 10.90
C PRO A 42 11.80 -5.00 11.01
N SER A 43 12.71 -4.36 10.31
CA SER A 43 12.72 -2.90 10.17
C SER A 43 12.57 -2.53 8.71
N PRO A 44 11.52 -1.77 8.34
CA PRO A 44 11.34 -1.33 6.97
C PRO A 44 12.52 -0.57 6.39
N SER A 45 13.38 -0.01 7.24
CA SER A 45 14.54 0.79 6.81
C SER A 45 15.53 0.04 5.90
N ARG A 46 15.49 -1.31 5.90
CA ARG A 46 16.33 -2.17 5.06
C ARG A 46 15.58 -2.82 3.88
N TRP A 47 14.28 -2.59 3.77
CA TRP A 47 13.45 -3.19 2.75
C TRP A 47 13.52 -2.39 1.44
N SER A 48 13.81 -3.05 0.33
CA SER A 48 13.79 -2.43 -1.00
C SER A 48 13.30 -3.39 -2.06
N ASP A 49 12.49 -2.86 -2.97
CA ASP A 49 11.93 -3.56 -4.12
C ASP A 49 11.22 -4.86 -3.73
N CYS A 50 10.46 -4.82 -2.62
CA CYS A 50 9.73 -5.95 -2.06
C CYS A 50 8.34 -5.53 -1.56
N TYR A 51 7.46 -6.52 -1.36
CA TYR A 51 6.16 -6.36 -0.71
C TYR A 51 6.26 -6.83 0.74
N GLY A 52 5.76 -6.02 1.69
CA GLY A 52 5.77 -6.37 3.11
C GLY A 52 4.67 -5.72 3.92
N GLU A 53 4.44 -6.28 5.11
CA GLU A 53 3.52 -5.75 6.10
C GLU A 53 4.31 -5.30 7.33
N TYR A 54 4.01 -4.13 7.83
CA TYR A 54 4.69 -3.61 9.01
C TYR A 54 3.71 -2.90 9.96
N THR A 55 3.80 -3.24 11.22
CA THR A 55 3.10 -2.53 12.30
C THR A 55 4.10 -1.63 13.02
N TYR A 56 3.85 -0.33 12.93
CA TYR A 56 4.67 0.68 13.58
C TYR A 56 4.50 0.64 15.12
N PRO A 57 5.50 1.09 15.90
CA PRO A 57 5.41 1.11 17.38
C PRO A 57 4.21 1.92 17.91
N ASN A 58 3.70 2.86 17.13
CA ASN A 58 2.51 3.64 17.47
C ASN A 58 1.18 2.97 17.04
N GLY A 59 1.21 1.71 16.62
CA GLY A 59 0.04 0.91 16.24
C GLY A 59 -0.48 1.11 14.81
N LYS A 60 0.04 2.07 14.06
CA LYS A 60 -0.29 2.23 12.62
C LYS A 60 0.23 1.02 11.84
N LYS A 61 -0.44 0.68 10.72
CA LYS A 61 -0.03 -0.46 9.88
C LYS A 61 0.14 -0.05 8.44
N TYR A 62 1.09 -0.68 7.76
CA TYR A 62 1.25 -0.56 6.32
C TYR A 62 1.40 -1.95 5.71
N SER A 63 0.70 -2.17 4.59
CA SER A 63 0.80 -3.36 3.76
C SER A 63 0.99 -2.91 2.32
N GLY A 64 2.13 -3.19 1.72
CA GLY A 64 2.44 -2.67 0.39
C GLY A 64 3.90 -2.81 0.01
N THR A 65 4.27 -2.11 -1.05
CA THR A 65 5.63 -2.17 -1.58
C THR A 65 6.55 -1.16 -0.91
N TYR A 66 7.82 -1.55 -0.78
CA TYR A 66 8.88 -0.74 -0.21
C TYR A 66 10.00 -0.54 -1.23
N ARG A 67 10.62 0.65 -1.18
CA ARG A 67 11.86 0.97 -1.88
C ARG A 67 12.74 1.83 -0.99
N ASP A 68 14.00 1.44 -0.84
CA ASP A 68 15.00 2.16 -0.02
C ASP A 68 14.48 2.49 1.40
N GLY A 69 13.84 1.51 2.04
CA GLY A 69 13.30 1.65 3.38
C GLY A 69 12.02 2.47 3.49
N LYS A 70 11.44 2.90 2.37
CA LYS A 70 10.27 3.78 2.34
C LYS A 70 9.09 3.11 1.63
N ARG A 71 7.87 3.44 2.06
CA ARG A 71 6.66 3.06 1.34
C ARG A 71 6.75 3.61 -0.09
N HIS A 72 6.52 2.76 -1.08
CA HIS A 72 6.63 3.10 -2.49
C HIS A 72 5.65 2.25 -3.30
N GLY A 73 5.18 2.77 -4.48
CA GLY A 73 4.21 2.04 -5.28
C GLY A 73 2.88 1.86 -4.57
N LYS A 74 2.18 0.76 -4.79
CA LYS A 74 0.86 0.52 -4.21
C LYS A 74 0.93 -0.02 -2.78
N GLY A 75 -0.02 0.42 -1.94
CA GLY A 75 -0.13 -0.06 -0.57
C GLY A 75 -1.33 0.49 0.18
N ILE A 76 -1.60 -0.13 1.33
CA ILE A 76 -2.66 0.26 2.26
C ILE A 76 -2.01 0.72 3.55
N PHE A 77 -2.38 1.89 4.02
CA PHE A 77 -1.98 2.42 5.32
C PHE A 77 -3.20 2.53 6.23
N VAL A 78 -3.10 1.97 7.43
CA VAL A 78 -4.16 1.98 8.43
C VAL A 78 -3.68 2.77 9.64
N PHE A 79 -4.43 3.78 10.02
CA PHE A 79 -4.20 4.59 11.21
C PHE A 79 -4.81 3.95 12.44
N THR A 80 -4.39 4.37 13.63
CA THR A 80 -4.86 3.83 14.91
C THR A 80 -6.30 4.19 15.24
N ASP A 81 -6.82 5.24 14.65
CA ASP A 81 -8.21 5.70 14.76
C ASP A 81 -9.17 5.04 13.76
N GLY A 82 -8.63 4.14 12.91
CA GLY A 82 -9.38 3.41 11.90
C GLY A 82 -9.43 4.10 10.53
N GLU A 83 -8.85 5.28 10.37
CA GLU A 83 -8.70 5.88 9.03
C GLU A 83 -7.81 5.01 8.14
N THR A 84 -8.05 5.06 6.83
CA THR A 84 -7.27 4.26 5.89
C THR A 84 -6.90 5.07 4.65
N TYR A 85 -5.72 4.79 4.12
CA TYR A 85 -5.35 5.19 2.77
C TYR A 85 -5.02 3.94 1.96
N ASP A 86 -5.66 3.80 0.82
CA ASP A 86 -5.40 2.73 -0.16
C ASP A 86 -5.03 3.39 -1.49
N GLY A 87 -3.78 3.29 -1.90
CA GLY A 87 -3.30 4.02 -3.08
C GLY A 87 -1.81 3.92 -3.32
N GLU A 88 -1.32 4.90 -4.06
CA GLU A 88 0.08 4.97 -4.45
C GLU A 88 0.91 5.79 -3.46
N PHE A 89 2.14 5.35 -3.26
CA PHE A 89 3.14 5.99 -2.42
C PHE A 89 4.40 6.33 -3.22
N ASN A 90 5.00 7.44 -2.91
CA ASN A 90 6.33 7.79 -3.38
C ASN A 90 7.16 8.35 -2.23
N ASN A 91 8.28 7.68 -1.93
CA ASN A 91 9.19 8.06 -0.84
C ASN A 91 8.49 8.29 0.52
N GLY A 92 7.48 7.46 0.83
CA GLY A 92 6.72 7.52 2.07
C GLY A 92 5.50 8.43 2.07
N SER A 93 5.31 9.27 1.05
CA SER A 93 4.16 10.18 0.90
C SER A 93 3.10 9.61 -0.03
N TYR A 94 1.83 9.98 0.18
CA TYR A 94 0.74 9.67 -0.76
C TYR A 94 1.01 10.38 -2.09
N GLN A 95 0.82 9.67 -3.18
CA GLN A 95 1.12 10.13 -4.53
C GLN A 95 0.22 9.40 -5.53
N GLY A 96 0.04 9.98 -6.74
CA GLY A 96 -0.74 9.32 -7.79
C GLY A 96 -2.21 9.16 -7.41
N VAL A 97 -2.80 8.01 -7.67
CA VAL A 97 -4.22 7.76 -7.39
C VAL A 97 -4.40 6.97 -6.10
N GLY A 98 -5.36 7.40 -5.28
CA GLY A 98 -5.66 6.72 -4.02
C GLY A 98 -7.01 7.08 -3.43
N THR A 99 -7.44 6.28 -2.45
CA THR A 99 -8.67 6.48 -1.68
C THR A 99 -8.32 6.67 -0.21
N TYR A 100 -8.76 7.76 0.38
CA TYR A 100 -8.70 7.98 1.82
C TYR A 100 -10.10 7.81 2.42
N THR A 101 -10.20 7.02 3.48
CA THR A 101 -11.45 6.85 4.24
C THR A 101 -11.24 7.41 5.64
N PHE A 102 -12.07 8.38 5.99
CA PHE A 102 -12.07 9.03 7.30
C PHE A 102 -12.87 8.22 8.33
N THR A 103 -12.64 8.46 9.62
CA THR A 103 -13.36 7.80 10.73
C THR A 103 -14.87 7.99 10.68
N ASN A 104 -15.34 9.15 10.19
CA ASN A 104 -16.75 9.46 10.03
C ASN A 104 -17.39 8.85 8.77
N GLY A 105 -16.63 8.04 8.02
CA GLY A 105 -17.06 7.39 6.79
C GLY A 105 -16.99 8.27 5.53
N ASN A 106 -16.56 9.53 5.64
CA ASN A 106 -16.24 10.34 4.47
C ASN A 106 -15.13 9.65 3.66
N LYS A 107 -15.12 9.88 2.35
CA LYS A 107 -14.09 9.32 1.45
C LYS A 107 -13.63 10.35 0.45
N TYR A 108 -12.33 10.40 0.24
CA TYR A 108 -11.75 11.02 -0.94
C TYR A 108 -11.18 9.95 -1.85
N LYS A 109 -11.52 9.99 -3.12
CA LYS A 109 -10.95 9.14 -4.16
C LYS A 109 -10.49 10.02 -5.31
N GLY A 110 -9.19 10.06 -5.57
CA GLY A 110 -8.65 10.94 -6.59
C GLY A 110 -7.13 10.96 -6.60
N GLU A 111 -6.61 12.03 -7.17
CA GLU A 111 -5.19 12.26 -7.32
C GLU A 111 -4.59 12.89 -6.06
N TRP A 112 -3.33 12.52 -5.80
CA TRP A 112 -2.56 12.90 -4.63
C TRP A 112 -1.18 13.40 -5.03
N LYS A 113 -0.70 14.41 -4.33
CA LYS A 113 0.65 14.93 -4.51
C LYS A 113 1.25 15.34 -3.17
N GLY A 114 2.34 14.65 -2.79
CA GLY A 114 3.06 14.95 -1.56
C GLY A 114 2.28 14.77 -0.26
N GLY A 115 1.15 14.05 -0.30
CA GLY A 115 0.27 13.81 0.85
C GLY A 115 -1.04 14.60 0.82
N ASP A 116 -1.20 15.55 -0.11
CA ASP A 116 -2.41 16.36 -0.26
C ASP A 116 -3.28 15.88 -1.42
N PHE A 117 -4.59 16.15 -1.38
CA PHE A 117 -5.49 16.04 -2.53
C PHE A 117 -5.04 17.05 -3.58
N ASP A 118 -4.67 16.60 -4.76
CA ASP A 118 -4.14 17.48 -5.82
C ASP A 118 -4.38 16.83 -7.17
N GLY A 119 -5.18 17.46 -8.02
CA GLY A 119 -5.65 16.94 -9.30
C GLY A 119 -7.15 16.65 -9.30
N GLU A 120 -7.59 15.72 -10.12
CA GLU A 120 -9.01 15.33 -10.21
C GLU A 120 -9.37 14.36 -9.08
N GLY A 121 -10.53 14.60 -8.44
CA GLY A 121 -10.98 13.73 -7.36
C GLY A 121 -12.43 13.94 -6.96
N THR A 122 -12.96 12.94 -6.24
CA THR A 122 -14.31 12.95 -5.67
C THR A 122 -14.22 12.81 -4.16
N PHE A 123 -14.84 13.74 -3.46
CA PHE A 123 -15.08 13.65 -2.03
C PHE A 123 -16.53 13.27 -1.80
N THR A 124 -16.78 12.20 -1.05
CA THR A 124 -18.13 11.71 -0.72
C THR A 124 -18.34 11.83 0.78
N TYR A 125 -19.45 12.40 1.18
CA TYR A 125 -19.86 12.52 2.58
C TYR A 125 -20.38 11.18 3.09
N GLY A 126 -19.82 10.72 4.19
CA GLY A 126 -20.14 9.44 4.82
C GLY A 126 -21.44 9.48 5.63
N PRO A 127 -21.86 8.31 6.16
CA PRO A 127 -23.13 8.16 6.87
C PRO A 127 -23.23 8.99 8.15
N ALA A 128 -22.12 9.41 8.74
CA ALA A 128 -22.09 10.26 9.94
C ALA A 128 -22.10 11.76 9.64
N SER A 129 -22.14 12.17 8.37
CA SER A 129 -22.22 13.57 7.98
C SER A 129 -23.67 14.12 8.06
N GLN A 130 -23.82 15.44 7.96
CA GLN A 130 -25.15 16.08 7.88
C GLN A 130 -25.85 15.80 6.55
N THR A 131 -25.10 15.48 5.52
CA THR A 131 -25.58 15.19 4.15
C THR A 131 -24.98 13.86 3.66
N PRO A 132 -25.42 12.70 4.19
CA PRO A 132 -24.87 11.41 3.82
C PRO A 132 -25.11 11.12 2.34
N GLY A 133 -24.03 10.75 1.63
CA GLY A 133 -24.10 10.40 0.21
C GLY A 133 -23.91 11.57 -0.75
N ASP A 134 -23.98 12.82 -0.27
CA ASP A 134 -23.60 13.97 -1.08
C ASP A 134 -22.12 13.86 -1.48
N TYR A 135 -21.77 14.42 -2.61
CA TYR A 135 -20.40 14.37 -3.09
C TYR A 135 -20.03 15.65 -3.82
N TYR A 136 -18.74 15.93 -3.83
CA TYR A 136 -18.13 16.90 -4.72
C TYR A 136 -17.14 16.18 -5.63
N THR A 137 -17.23 16.41 -6.93
CA THR A 137 -16.26 15.91 -7.92
C THR A 137 -15.69 17.07 -8.72
N GLY A 138 -14.39 17.06 -8.93
CA GLY A 138 -13.70 18.09 -9.67
C GLY A 138 -12.25 18.25 -9.26
N LYS A 139 -11.70 19.43 -9.52
CA LYS A 139 -10.28 19.72 -9.31
C LYS A 139 -9.97 20.12 -7.88
N TRP A 140 -8.89 19.56 -7.35
CA TRP A 140 -8.33 19.83 -6.02
C TRP A 140 -6.94 20.43 -6.15
N GLU A 141 -6.59 21.31 -5.25
CA GLU A 141 -5.25 21.89 -5.15
C GLU A 141 -4.87 22.02 -3.68
N LYS A 142 -3.79 21.36 -3.26
CA LYS A 142 -3.23 21.38 -1.90
C LYS A 142 -4.29 21.13 -0.81
N GLY A 143 -5.15 20.12 -1.02
CA GLY A 143 -6.18 19.71 -0.08
C GLY A 143 -7.51 20.48 -0.18
N TYR A 144 -7.60 21.49 -1.03
CA TYR A 144 -8.79 22.31 -1.21
C TYR A 144 -9.42 22.05 -2.59
N PHE A 145 -10.76 22.01 -2.65
CA PHE A 145 -11.44 21.96 -3.94
C PHE A 145 -11.41 23.35 -4.61
N THR A 146 -11.28 23.36 -5.93
CA THR A 146 -11.33 24.60 -6.72
C THR A 146 -12.77 24.84 -7.21
N ALA A 147 -13.19 26.11 -7.32
CA ALA A 147 -14.58 26.52 -7.56
C ALA A 147 -15.26 26.03 -8.85
N ASN A 148 -14.64 25.16 -9.64
CA ASN A 148 -15.14 24.65 -10.91
C ASN A 148 -15.67 23.19 -10.85
N GLY A 149 -15.95 22.67 -9.65
CA GLY A 149 -16.47 21.31 -9.46
C GLY A 149 -18.00 21.24 -9.52
N ALA A 150 -18.53 20.03 -9.75
CA ALA A 150 -19.96 19.72 -9.65
C ALA A 150 -20.28 19.15 -8.26
N TYR A 151 -21.49 19.45 -7.79
CA TYR A 151 -22.05 18.96 -6.52
C TYR A 151 -23.07 17.86 -6.83
#